data_24979dc6e40a0f6408689ddd9b4de743
#
_entry.id   24979dc6e40a0f6408689ddd9b4de743
#
_cell.length_a   1.000
_cell.length_b   1.000
_cell.length_c   1.000
_cell.angle_alpha   90.00
_cell.angle_beta   90.00
_cell.angle_gamma   90.00
#
_symmetry.space_group_name_H-M   'P 1'
#
loop_
_entity.id
_entity.type
_entity.pdbx_description
1 polymer ?
#
loop_
_entity_poly.entity_id
_entity_poly.type
_entity_poly.pdbx_seq_one_letter_code
_entity_poly.pdbx_strand_id
1 'polypeptide(L)'
;MWEKAVRAAGPRSNSNADWGKDACGAWIRRGDYGRIGLSYAWKIGHIRPVAEGGNGLENLQLLQWENNESKEAGKLDCVVTSQGTTNVKVKK
;
A
#
# COMPACT_ATOMS: atom_id res chain seq x y z
N MET A 1 -0.24 11.80 3.50
CA MET A 1 -0.56 10.35 3.36
C MET A 1 0.41 9.61 2.47
N TRP A 2 0.76 10.15 1.32
CA TRP A 2 1.74 9.53 0.41
C TRP A 2 3.11 9.33 1.06
N GLU A 3 3.47 10.15 2.02
CA GLU A 3 4.74 10.06 2.74
C GLU A 3 4.97 8.68 3.37
N LYS A 4 3.90 7.99 3.75
CA LYS A 4 4.01 6.64 4.31
C LYS A 4 4.61 5.66 3.29
N ALA A 5 4.20 5.78 2.02
CA ALA A 5 4.73 4.94 0.94
C ALA A 5 6.18 5.30 0.63
N VAL A 6 6.51 6.58 0.66
CA VAL A 6 7.87 7.05 0.41
C VAL A 6 8.83 6.54 1.48
N ARG A 7 8.43 6.62 2.75
CA ARG A 7 9.24 6.09 3.85
C ARG A 7 9.46 4.59 3.74
N ALA A 8 8.42 3.85 3.35
CA ALA A 8 8.52 2.41 3.18
C ALA A 8 9.46 2.02 2.04
N ALA A 9 9.62 2.88 1.03
CA ALA A 9 10.51 2.64 -0.09
C ALA A 9 11.99 2.84 0.24
N GLY A 10 12.30 3.53 1.35
CA GLY A 10 13.65 3.69 1.84
C GLY A 10 14.16 5.13 1.85
N PRO A 11 15.38 5.34 2.38
CA PRO A 11 15.90 6.68 2.67
C PRO A 11 16.25 7.53 1.44
N ARG A 12 16.33 6.92 0.25
CA ARG A 12 16.63 7.67 -0.98
C ARG A 12 15.40 8.30 -1.60
N SER A 13 14.22 7.94 -1.13
CA SER A 13 12.97 8.50 -1.62
C SER A 13 12.66 9.80 -0.88
N ASN A 14 11.86 10.66 -1.51
CA ASN A 14 11.39 11.89 -0.90
C ASN A 14 9.89 12.06 -1.17
N SER A 15 9.25 13.00 -0.48
CA SER A 15 7.80 13.20 -0.55
C SER A 15 7.29 13.59 -1.95
N ASN A 16 8.17 13.98 -2.86
CA ASN A 16 7.83 14.29 -4.25
C ASN A 16 8.05 13.10 -5.18
N ALA A 17 8.52 11.98 -4.66
CA ALA A 17 8.76 10.79 -5.49
C ALA A 17 7.45 10.24 -6.04
N ASP A 18 7.50 9.74 -7.28
CA ASP A 18 6.35 9.07 -7.91
C ASP A 18 6.18 7.63 -7.42
N TRP A 19 7.20 7.05 -6.81
CA TRP A 19 7.22 5.66 -6.39
C TRP A 19 7.33 5.54 -4.88
N GLY A 20 6.58 4.59 -4.33
CA GLY A 20 6.64 4.24 -2.93
C GLY A 20 6.32 2.77 -2.76
N LYS A 21 6.30 2.30 -1.52
CA LYS A 21 5.90 0.93 -1.19
C LYS A 21 4.72 0.96 -0.24
N ASP A 22 3.86 -0.04 -0.38
CA ASP A 22 2.72 -0.20 0.52
C ASP A 22 3.12 -0.95 1.79
N ALA A 23 2.14 -1.22 2.66
CA ALA A 23 2.38 -1.94 3.90
C ALA A 23 2.86 -3.38 3.69
N CYS A 24 2.67 -3.94 2.51
CA CYS A 24 3.10 -5.30 2.16
C CYS A 24 4.45 -5.31 1.43
N GLY A 25 5.05 -4.16 1.22
CA GLY A 25 6.30 -4.04 0.47
C GLY A 25 6.12 -3.99 -1.04
N ALA A 26 4.90 -3.94 -1.54
CA ALA A 26 4.64 -3.84 -2.97
C ALA A 26 4.89 -2.41 -3.48
N TRP A 27 5.45 -2.28 -4.69
CA TRP A 27 5.60 -0.98 -5.32
C TRP A 27 4.24 -0.40 -5.68
N ILE A 28 4.07 0.87 -5.41
CA ILE A 28 2.89 1.63 -5.84
C ILE A 28 3.35 2.93 -6.48
N ARG A 29 2.59 3.40 -7.46
CA ARG A 29 2.91 4.63 -8.18
C ARG A 29 1.91 5.71 -7.82
N ARG A 30 2.41 6.89 -7.45
CA ARG A 30 1.56 7.98 -6.96
C ARG A 30 0.38 8.29 -7.88
N GLY A 31 0.61 8.36 -9.19
CA GLY A 31 -0.42 8.69 -10.18
C GLY A 31 -1.41 7.59 -10.46
N ASP A 32 -1.21 6.39 -9.93
CA ASP A 32 -2.07 5.24 -10.20
C ASP A 32 -3.13 5.01 -9.12
N TYR A 33 -3.36 5.98 -8.27
CA TYR A 33 -4.37 5.88 -7.22
C TYR A 33 -5.75 5.56 -7.82
N GLY A 34 -6.35 4.50 -7.31
CA GLY A 34 -7.70 4.09 -7.74
C GLY A 34 -7.78 3.42 -9.10
N ARG A 35 -6.69 3.29 -9.82
CA ARG A 35 -6.68 2.69 -11.17
C ARG A 35 -6.61 1.17 -11.09
N ILE A 36 -7.67 0.55 -10.58
CA ILE A 36 -7.76 -0.90 -10.39
C ILE A 36 -7.44 -1.63 -11.70
N GLY A 37 -6.57 -2.64 -11.61
CA GLY A 37 -6.12 -3.42 -12.76
C GLY A 37 -4.70 -3.11 -13.20
N LEU A 38 -4.15 -1.94 -12.85
CA LEU A 38 -2.75 -1.63 -13.11
C LEU A 38 -1.88 -2.23 -11.99
N SER A 39 -0.68 -2.72 -12.33
CA SER A 39 0.21 -3.37 -11.35
C SER A 39 0.56 -2.50 -10.16
N TYR A 40 0.64 -1.19 -10.35
CA TYR A 40 1.08 -0.25 -9.31
C TYR A 40 -0.05 0.61 -8.77
N ALA A 41 -1.29 0.27 -9.09
CA ALA A 41 -2.46 0.96 -8.55
C ALA A 41 -2.61 0.67 -7.06
N TRP A 42 -3.15 1.63 -6.34
CA TRP A 42 -3.25 1.54 -4.89
C TRP A 42 -4.50 2.22 -4.38
N LYS A 43 -4.85 1.89 -3.15
CA LYS A 43 -5.95 2.50 -2.43
C LYS A 43 -5.56 2.72 -0.97
N ILE A 44 -6.35 3.51 -0.28
CA ILE A 44 -6.18 3.75 1.16
C ILE A 44 -7.13 2.83 1.90
N GLY A 45 -6.60 2.11 2.88
CA GLY A 45 -7.39 1.22 3.74
C GLY A 45 -7.17 1.52 5.21
N HIS A 46 -8.07 1.06 6.05
CA HIS A 46 -7.94 1.18 7.49
C HIS A 46 -7.10 0.01 8.03
N ILE A 47 -6.18 0.31 8.96
CA ILE A 47 -5.39 -0.73 9.64
C ILE A 47 -6.31 -1.57 10.52
N ARG A 48 -7.19 -0.90 11.26
CA ARG A 48 -8.25 -1.53 12.05
C ARG A 48 -9.62 -1.01 11.59
N PRO A 49 -10.70 -1.74 11.81
CA PRO A 49 -12.03 -1.21 11.50
C PRO A 49 -12.25 0.15 12.13
N VAL A 50 -13.02 1.01 11.46
CA VAL A 50 -13.30 2.36 11.94
C VAL A 50 -13.81 2.37 13.39
N ALA A 51 -14.66 1.41 13.73
CA ALA A 51 -15.20 1.30 15.09
C ALA A 51 -14.13 1.08 16.16
N GLU A 52 -12.96 0.55 15.78
CA GLU A 52 -11.86 0.28 16.71
C GLU A 52 -10.75 1.33 16.64
N GLY A 53 -10.45 1.82 15.44
CA GLY A 53 -9.29 2.69 15.20
C GLY A 53 -9.63 4.08 14.66
N GLY A 54 -10.86 4.32 14.25
CA GLY A 54 -11.26 5.61 13.72
C GLY A 54 -10.73 5.91 12.32
N ASN A 55 -10.86 7.17 11.90
CA ASN A 55 -10.44 7.66 10.58
C ASN A 55 -9.16 8.51 10.61
N GLY A 56 -8.43 8.53 11.74
CA GLY A 56 -7.19 9.28 11.84
C GLY A 56 -6.09 8.69 10.95
N LEU A 57 -5.10 9.51 10.60
CA LEU A 57 -3.97 9.06 9.76
C LEU A 57 -3.24 7.85 10.35
N GLU A 58 -3.20 7.75 11.66
CA GLU A 58 -2.55 6.62 12.34
C GLU A 58 -3.25 5.29 12.09
N ASN A 59 -4.51 5.33 11.64
CA ASN A 59 -5.28 4.12 11.32
C ASN A 59 -5.42 3.90 9.81
N LEU A 60 -4.73 4.67 9.00
CA LEU A 60 -4.78 4.54 7.55
C LEU A 60 -3.48 3.98 7.01
N GLN A 61 -3.57 3.20 5.94
CA GLN A 61 -2.42 2.66 5.25
C GLN A 61 -2.66 2.64 3.75
N LEU A 62 -1.57 2.74 2.99
CA LEU A 62 -1.64 2.61 1.55
C LEU A 62 -1.42 1.14 1.20
N LEU A 63 -2.25 0.60 0.31
CA LEU A 63 -2.14 -0.78 -0.14
C LEU A 63 -2.25 -0.84 -1.65
N GLN A 64 -1.38 -1.64 -2.27
CA GLN A 64 -1.53 -2.01 -3.66
C GLN A 64 -2.93 -2.63 -3.81
N TRP A 65 -3.59 -2.39 -4.93
CA TRP A 65 -5.03 -2.69 -5.05
C TRP A 65 -5.39 -4.15 -4.72
N GLU A 66 -4.55 -5.10 -5.11
CA GLU A 66 -4.81 -6.52 -4.81
C GLU A 66 -4.67 -6.81 -3.32
N ASN A 67 -3.69 -6.18 -2.66
CA ASN A 67 -3.54 -6.30 -1.21
C ASN A 67 -4.73 -5.70 -0.47
N ASN A 68 -5.25 -4.59 -1.00
CA ASN A 68 -6.43 -3.95 -0.41
C ASN A 68 -7.68 -4.82 -0.54
N GLU A 69 -7.86 -5.47 -1.69
CA GLU A 69 -9.00 -6.38 -1.90
C GLU A 69 -8.92 -7.63 -1.05
N SER A 70 -7.71 -8.13 -0.80
CA SER A 70 -7.50 -9.33 0.01
C SER A 70 -7.59 -9.07 1.50
N LYS A 71 -7.54 -7.80 1.91
CA LYS A 71 -7.58 -7.42 3.30
C LYS A 71 -8.98 -7.69 3.89
N GLU A 72 -9.01 -8.37 5.03
CA GLU A 72 -10.22 -8.52 5.82
C GLU A 72 -10.20 -7.52 6.98
N ALA A 73 -11.37 -7.30 7.60
CA ALA A 73 -11.50 -6.32 8.68
C ALA A 73 -10.46 -6.57 9.78
N GLY A 74 -9.57 -5.62 9.98
CA GLY A 74 -8.52 -5.70 11.01
C GLY A 74 -7.40 -6.68 10.72
N LYS A 75 -7.37 -7.29 9.52
CA LYS A 75 -6.36 -8.31 9.21
C LYS A 75 -5.81 -8.09 7.80
N LEU A 76 -4.53 -7.78 7.72
CA LEU A 76 -3.84 -7.61 6.44
C LEU A 76 -3.42 -8.96 5.87
N ASP A 77 -3.79 -9.21 4.62
CA ASP A 77 -3.38 -10.41 3.89
C ASP A 77 -2.60 -9.98 2.65
N CYS A 78 -1.27 -10.03 2.72
CA CYS A 78 -0.40 -9.60 1.65
C CYS A 78 -0.35 -10.65 0.54
N VAL A 79 -0.90 -10.34 -0.63
CA VAL A 79 -0.86 -11.22 -1.80
C VAL A 79 0.11 -10.73 -2.86
N VAL A 80 0.58 -9.48 -2.76
CA VAL A 80 1.56 -8.87 -3.66
C VAL A 80 2.65 -8.22 -2.82
N THR A 81 3.90 -8.44 -3.20
CA THR A 81 5.06 -7.75 -2.64
C THR A 81 5.96 -7.32 -3.79
N SER A 82 7.17 -6.89 -3.50
CA SER A 82 8.11 -6.51 -4.56
C SER A 82 9.33 -7.42 -4.57
N GLN A 83 9.92 -7.56 -5.75
CA GLN A 83 11.22 -8.17 -5.93
C GLN A 83 12.00 -7.26 -6.87
N GLY A 84 13.01 -6.58 -6.33
CA GLY A 84 13.71 -5.54 -7.09
C GLY A 84 12.77 -4.39 -7.43
N THR A 85 12.60 -4.10 -8.70
CA THR A 85 11.76 -3.00 -9.19
C THR A 85 10.39 -3.45 -9.69
N THR A 86 10.02 -4.71 -9.48
CA THR A 86 8.73 -5.24 -9.94
C THR A 86 7.91 -5.80 -8.79
N ASN A 87 6.60 -5.80 -8.98
CA ASN A 87 5.69 -6.46 -8.04
C ASN A 87 5.55 -7.93 -8.42
N VAL A 88 5.51 -8.79 -7.41
CA VAL A 88 5.38 -10.23 -7.58
C VAL A 88 4.32 -10.76 -6.62
N LYS A 89 3.72 -11.88 -6.97
CA LYS A 89 2.77 -12.55 -6.09
C LYS A 89 3.50 -13.20 -4.91
N VAL A 90 2.92 -13.05 -3.73
CA VAL A 90 3.44 -13.72 -2.54
C VAL A 90 3.14 -15.21 -2.65
N LYS A 91 4.15 -16.03 -2.47
CA LYS A 91 3.97 -17.48 -2.42
C LYS A 91 3.52 -17.89 -1.02
N LYS A 92 2.43 -18.61 -0.96
CA LYS A 92 1.89 -19.15 0.30
C LYS A 92 2.09 -20.64 0.38
#